data_b9cb43df021d365d743f2a3dec298724
#
_entry.id   b9cb43df021d365d743f2a3dec298724
#
_cell.length_a   1.000
_cell.length_b   1.000
_cell.length_c   1.000
_cell.angle_alpha   90.00
_cell.angle_beta   90.00
_cell.angle_gamma   90.00
#
_symmetry.space_group_name_H-M   'P 1'
#
loop_
_entity.id
_entity.type
_entity.pdbx_description
1 polymer ?
#
loop_
_entity_poly.entity_id
_entity_poly.type
_entity_poly.pdbx_seq_one_letter_code
_entity_poly.pdbx_strand_id
1 'polypeptide(L)'
;MAFGPRVPNSAAHTQCAVWLIEQLRAFGAEVELQKGFMPDYRGNNQQIYNIIGHFEAAQSGSKRARILLGAHYDTRPWSDEEEDYADRFYNVPGANDGASGVGVLLEVARQLGLRDSLLTPVDIIFFDCEDMGSPRTYTGAEREDTWCLGSQLWAMNYSKKIDTNEAPAYQYGLVLDMVGAPDAVFPLEMYSTQYAANYQQQIWRSAEKLGYGGMFSNMQSYPITDDHYYVNYIAGIPCVDVIHYDIRNASGFAWWWHTRNDDMSNISKGTLQAVGEVVMAQL
;
A
#
# COMPACT_ATOMS: atom_id res chain seq x y z
N MET A 1 0.67 -18.56 3.81
CA MET A 1 0.16 -17.70 2.72
C MET A 1 -0.39 -18.58 1.60
N ALA A 2 -1.62 -18.33 1.14
CA ALA A 2 -2.27 -19.20 0.16
C ALA A 2 -1.62 -19.15 -1.24
N PHE A 3 -1.05 -18.00 -1.62
CA PHE A 3 -0.50 -17.76 -2.98
C PHE A 3 1.04 -17.84 -3.02
N GLY A 4 1.73 -17.79 -1.88
CA GLY A 4 3.19 -17.66 -1.83
C GLY A 4 3.68 -16.31 -2.38
N PRO A 5 4.91 -16.23 -2.92
CA PRO A 5 5.42 -15.03 -3.57
C PRO A 5 4.54 -14.60 -4.76
N ARG A 6 4.11 -13.34 -4.76
CA ARG A 6 3.22 -12.75 -5.78
C ARG A 6 4.02 -11.88 -6.74
N VAL A 7 5.11 -12.45 -7.24
CA VAL A 7 5.98 -11.74 -8.21
C VAL A 7 5.15 -11.29 -9.41
N PRO A 8 5.23 -10.04 -9.83
CA PRO A 8 4.46 -9.51 -10.94
C PRO A 8 4.49 -10.37 -12.19
N ASN A 9 3.34 -10.56 -12.82
CA ASN A 9 3.12 -11.39 -14.01
C ASN A 9 3.33 -12.92 -13.82
N SER A 10 3.51 -13.40 -12.58
CA SER A 10 3.51 -14.83 -12.27
C SER A 10 2.10 -15.42 -12.18
N ALA A 11 2.00 -16.75 -12.17
CA ALA A 11 0.72 -17.43 -11.96
C ALA A 11 0.14 -17.15 -10.55
N ALA A 12 0.98 -17.10 -9.53
CA ALA A 12 0.58 -16.79 -8.15
C ALA A 12 0.03 -15.37 -8.03
N HIS A 13 0.69 -14.39 -8.67
CA HIS A 13 0.24 -13.01 -8.75
C HIS A 13 -1.13 -12.90 -9.43
N THR A 14 -1.30 -13.54 -10.58
CA THR A 14 -2.59 -13.55 -11.30
C THR A 14 -3.70 -14.19 -10.46
N GLN A 15 -3.43 -15.31 -9.79
CA GLN A 15 -4.41 -15.96 -8.90
C GLN A 15 -4.77 -15.07 -7.71
N CYS A 16 -3.79 -14.39 -7.13
CA CYS A 16 -4.02 -13.43 -6.06
C CYS A 16 -4.89 -12.26 -6.53
N ALA A 17 -4.59 -11.67 -7.68
CA ALA A 17 -5.38 -10.58 -8.25
C ALA A 17 -6.84 -10.97 -8.49
N VAL A 18 -7.10 -12.16 -9.07
CA VAL A 18 -8.46 -12.67 -9.26
C VAL A 18 -9.17 -12.82 -7.92
N TRP A 19 -8.51 -13.42 -6.93
CA TRP A 19 -9.08 -13.62 -5.60
C TRP A 19 -9.40 -12.27 -4.91
N LEU A 20 -8.52 -11.27 -5.00
CA LEU A 20 -8.76 -9.93 -4.43
C LEU A 20 -9.98 -9.26 -5.05
N ILE A 21 -10.15 -9.36 -6.37
CA ILE A 21 -11.34 -8.87 -7.08
C ILE A 21 -12.60 -9.55 -6.57
N GLU A 22 -12.57 -10.88 -6.38
CA GLU A 22 -13.70 -11.65 -5.87
C GLU A 22 -14.04 -11.26 -4.43
N GLN A 23 -13.03 -11.05 -3.55
CA GLN A 23 -13.26 -10.62 -2.18
C GLN A 23 -13.89 -9.22 -2.12
N LEU A 24 -13.35 -8.23 -2.84
CA LEU A 24 -13.93 -6.89 -2.87
C LEU A 24 -15.39 -6.89 -3.36
N ARG A 25 -15.68 -7.66 -4.41
CA ARG A 25 -17.08 -7.83 -4.90
C ARG A 25 -17.98 -8.49 -3.87
N ALA A 26 -17.48 -9.53 -3.19
CA ALA A 26 -18.23 -10.21 -2.13
C ALA A 26 -18.55 -9.28 -0.94
N PHE A 27 -17.70 -8.29 -0.70
CA PHE A 27 -17.92 -7.25 0.31
C PHE A 27 -18.74 -6.05 -0.19
N GLY A 28 -19.25 -6.10 -1.43
CA GLY A 28 -20.18 -5.11 -1.96
C GLY A 28 -19.55 -3.95 -2.71
N ALA A 29 -18.24 -4.01 -3.01
CA ALA A 29 -17.60 -3.01 -3.86
C ALA A 29 -17.97 -3.19 -5.34
N GLU A 30 -18.14 -2.08 -6.05
CA GLU A 30 -17.93 -2.06 -7.50
C GLU A 30 -16.43 -2.12 -7.77
N VAL A 31 -15.96 -3.04 -8.64
CA VAL A 31 -14.53 -3.28 -8.83
C VAL A 31 -14.10 -2.91 -10.24
N GLU A 32 -13.19 -1.95 -10.33
CA GLU A 32 -12.43 -1.59 -11.53
C GLU A 32 -11.08 -2.33 -11.55
N LEU A 33 -10.69 -2.87 -12.70
CA LEU A 33 -9.36 -3.39 -12.97
C LEU A 33 -8.64 -2.44 -13.92
N GLN A 34 -7.76 -1.59 -13.38
CA GLN A 34 -6.93 -0.71 -14.18
C GLN A 34 -5.74 -1.50 -14.75
N LYS A 35 -5.55 -1.42 -16.07
CA LYS A 35 -4.46 -2.10 -16.78
C LYS A 35 -3.58 -1.09 -17.49
N GLY A 36 -2.28 -1.37 -17.55
CA GLY A 36 -1.33 -0.56 -18.30
C GLY A 36 0.05 -1.20 -18.35
N PHE A 37 1.00 -0.44 -18.83
CA PHE A 37 2.41 -0.85 -18.91
C PHE A 37 3.28 0.27 -18.36
N MET A 38 4.27 -0.10 -17.55
CA MET A 38 5.32 0.77 -17.06
C MET A 38 6.69 0.13 -17.29
N PRO A 39 7.73 0.92 -17.60
CA PRO A 39 9.07 0.37 -17.77
C PRO A 39 9.70 0.03 -16.41
N ASP A 40 10.31 -1.17 -16.33
CA ASP A 40 11.15 -1.57 -15.20
C ASP A 40 12.55 -0.89 -15.25
N TYR A 41 13.40 -1.21 -14.28
CA TYR A 41 14.77 -0.68 -14.18
C TYR A 41 15.66 -0.98 -15.40
N ARG A 42 15.31 -1.97 -16.22
CA ARG A 42 16.00 -2.29 -17.49
C ARG A 42 15.33 -1.64 -18.70
N GLY A 43 14.18 -0.99 -18.51
CA GLY A 43 13.36 -0.44 -19.58
C GLY A 43 12.42 -1.44 -20.25
N ASN A 44 12.26 -2.66 -19.71
CA ASN A 44 11.26 -3.60 -20.20
C ASN A 44 9.88 -3.21 -19.70
N ASN A 45 8.88 -3.33 -20.56
CA ASN A 45 7.50 -3.04 -20.17
C ASN A 45 6.96 -4.12 -19.21
N GLN A 46 6.68 -3.71 -17.97
CA GLN A 46 5.93 -4.50 -17.00
C GLN A 46 4.44 -4.25 -17.18
N GLN A 47 3.67 -5.31 -17.24
CA GLN A 47 2.21 -5.18 -17.27
C GLN A 47 1.70 -4.98 -15.85
N ILE A 48 0.88 -3.95 -15.66
CA ILE A 48 0.34 -3.53 -14.36
C ILE A 48 -1.15 -3.87 -14.28
N TYR A 49 -1.60 -4.32 -13.12
CA TYR A 49 -2.99 -4.67 -12.81
C TYR A 49 -3.41 -4.07 -11.46
N ASN A 50 -3.65 -2.76 -11.38
CA ASN A 50 -4.21 -2.17 -10.17
C ASN A 50 -5.67 -2.58 -10.00
N ILE A 51 -6.06 -2.95 -8.78
CA ILE A 51 -7.41 -3.38 -8.43
C ILE A 51 -8.04 -2.30 -7.56
N ILE A 52 -9.18 -1.75 -8.00
CA ILE A 52 -9.84 -0.64 -7.31
C ILE A 52 -11.25 -1.08 -6.91
N GLY A 53 -11.53 -1.08 -5.61
CA GLY A 53 -12.86 -1.34 -5.06
C GLY A 53 -13.53 -0.04 -4.63
N HIS A 54 -14.67 0.29 -5.21
CA HIS A 54 -15.44 1.49 -4.93
C HIS A 54 -16.59 1.18 -3.96
N PHE A 55 -16.58 1.83 -2.80
CA PHE A 55 -17.67 1.80 -1.83
C PHE A 55 -18.38 3.14 -1.83
N GLU A 56 -19.65 3.16 -2.25
CA GLU A 56 -20.40 4.40 -2.42
C GLU A 56 -21.13 4.83 -1.13
N ALA A 57 -21.30 6.14 -0.96
CA ALA A 57 -22.13 6.70 0.11
C ALA A 57 -23.61 6.54 -0.19
N ALA A 58 -24.46 6.40 0.86
CA ALA A 58 -25.88 6.13 0.73
C ALA A 58 -26.69 7.20 -0.03
N GLN A 59 -26.21 8.42 -0.10
CA GLN A 59 -26.83 9.48 -0.90
C GLN A 59 -26.15 9.56 -2.27
N SER A 60 -26.64 8.78 -3.23
CA SER A 60 -26.26 8.92 -4.64
C SER A 60 -26.61 10.35 -5.10
N GLY A 61 -25.59 11.10 -5.51
CA GLY A 61 -25.73 12.48 -6.00
C GLY A 61 -24.98 13.53 -5.18
N SER A 62 -24.48 13.23 -3.98
CA SER A 62 -23.53 14.12 -3.33
C SER A 62 -22.14 13.96 -3.99
N LYS A 63 -21.61 15.02 -4.56
CA LYS A 63 -20.20 15.11 -5.02
C LYS A 63 -19.26 15.18 -3.78
N ARG A 64 -19.45 14.27 -2.83
CA ARG A 64 -18.56 14.20 -1.65
C ARG A 64 -17.22 13.68 -2.08
N ALA A 65 -16.18 14.35 -1.63
CA ALA A 65 -14.84 13.85 -1.84
C ALA A 65 -14.64 12.51 -1.13
N ARG A 66 -13.99 11.58 -1.79
CA ARG A 66 -13.74 10.20 -1.34
C ARG A 66 -12.53 10.12 -0.41
N ILE A 67 -12.41 9.04 0.33
CA ILE A 67 -11.17 8.66 1.01
C ILE A 67 -10.53 7.54 0.18
N LEU A 68 -9.22 7.67 -0.08
CA LEU A 68 -8.41 6.68 -0.77
C LEU A 68 -7.67 5.82 0.27
N LEU A 69 -7.81 4.51 0.21
CA LEU A 69 -7.04 3.56 1.00
C LEU A 69 -6.21 2.70 0.04
N GLY A 70 -4.90 2.61 0.25
CA GLY A 70 -3.98 1.91 -0.64
C GLY A 70 -3.09 0.90 0.08
N ALA A 71 -2.71 -0.17 -0.61
CA ALA A 71 -1.63 -1.09 -0.26
C ALA A 71 -1.16 -1.79 -1.53
N HIS A 72 0.10 -2.19 -1.62
CA HIS A 72 0.54 -3.02 -2.73
C HIS A 72 0.26 -4.50 -2.48
N TYR A 73 0.06 -5.29 -3.53
CA TYR A 73 -0.25 -6.72 -3.39
C TYR A 73 0.77 -7.65 -4.04
N ASP A 74 1.69 -7.12 -4.82
CA ASP A 74 2.82 -7.85 -5.39
C ASP A 74 3.87 -8.18 -4.32
N THR A 75 4.95 -8.81 -4.71
CA THR A 75 6.13 -9.05 -3.88
C THR A 75 7.40 -8.93 -4.69
N ARG A 76 8.46 -8.57 -3.98
CA ARG A 76 9.79 -8.43 -4.56
C ARG A 76 10.26 -9.73 -5.21
N PRO A 77 10.75 -9.68 -6.46
CA PRO A 77 11.27 -10.85 -7.15
C PRO A 77 12.60 -11.36 -6.60
N TRP A 78 13.26 -10.57 -5.76
CA TRP A 78 14.61 -10.87 -5.26
C TRP A 78 14.70 -10.67 -3.76
N SER A 79 15.27 -11.65 -3.03
CA SER A 79 15.60 -11.53 -1.61
C SER A 79 16.97 -10.83 -1.45
N ASP A 80 17.10 -9.63 -2.00
CA ASP A 80 18.40 -8.97 -2.18
C ASP A 80 19.01 -8.37 -0.90
N GLU A 81 18.29 -8.44 0.22
CA GLU A 81 18.79 -8.16 1.57
C GLU A 81 19.32 -9.40 2.30
N GLU A 82 19.26 -10.60 1.70
CA GLU A 82 19.89 -11.79 2.27
C GLU A 82 21.40 -11.60 2.43
N GLU A 83 21.96 -12.13 3.53
CA GLU A 83 23.41 -12.08 3.78
C GLU A 83 24.15 -12.95 2.76
N ASP A 84 23.67 -14.19 2.53
CA ASP A 84 24.28 -15.07 1.52
C ASP A 84 23.89 -14.61 0.11
N TYR A 85 24.89 -14.33 -0.72
CA TYR A 85 24.69 -13.90 -2.09
C TYR A 85 23.89 -14.92 -2.93
N ALA A 86 24.02 -16.20 -2.68
CA ALA A 86 23.28 -17.25 -3.40
C ALA A 86 21.78 -17.20 -3.10
N ASP A 87 21.40 -16.72 -1.92
CA ASP A 87 20.00 -16.62 -1.50
C ASP A 87 19.28 -15.39 -2.05
N ARG A 88 20.02 -14.41 -2.55
CA ARG A 88 19.48 -13.15 -3.11
C ARG A 88 18.65 -13.31 -4.38
N PHE A 89 18.68 -14.48 -5.00
CA PHE A 89 17.94 -14.77 -6.23
C PHE A 89 16.59 -15.47 -5.99
N TYR A 90 16.23 -15.72 -4.73
CA TYR A 90 14.90 -16.24 -4.40
C TYR A 90 13.87 -15.12 -4.28
N ASN A 91 12.60 -15.46 -4.50
CA ASN A 91 11.51 -14.53 -4.35
C ASN A 91 11.20 -14.29 -2.85
N VAL A 92 10.85 -13.05 -2.52
CA VAL A 92 10.38 -12.69 -1.17
C VAL A 92 8.96 -13.24 -0.96
N PRO A 93 8.67 -13.91 0.17
CA PRO A 93 7.32 -14.36 0.48
C PRO A 93 6.31 -13.20 0.65
N GLY A 94 6.75 -12.05 1.16
CA GLY A 94 5.97 -10.82 1.26
C GLY A 94 4.76 -10.92 2.19
N ALA A 95 4.95 -11.46 3.39
CA ALA A 95 3.86 -11.54 4.37
C ALA A 95 3.61 -10.21 5.06
N ASN A 96 4.67 -9.46 5.34
CA ASN A 96 4.58 -8.11 5.85
C ASN A 96 4.58 -7.11 4.71
N ASP A 97 5.50 -7.27 3.81
CA ASP A 97 5.75 -6.45 2.63
C ASP A 97 4.80 -6.87 1.50
N GLY A 98 3.80 -6.11 1.36
CA GLY A 98 2.56 -5.97 0.72
C GLY A 98 1.37 -6.66 1.39
N ALA A 99 1.46 -7.94 1.79
CA ALA A 99 0.25 -8.66 2.21
C ALA A 99 -0.33 -8.20 3.54
N SER A 100 0.44 -7.57 4.43
CA SER A 100 -0.08 -7.04 5.69
C SER A 100 -1.07 -5.90 5.48
N GLY A 101 -0.71 -4.93 4.64
CA GLY A 101 -1.59 -3.81 4.26
C GLY A 101 -2.85 -4.31 3.55
N VAL A 102 -2.69 -5.21 2.57
CA VAL A 102 -3.81 -5.87 1.88
C VAL A 102 -4.75 -6.56 2.86
N GLY A 103 -4.21 -7.30 3.83
CA GLY A 103 -5.01 -8.01 4.83
C GLY A 103 -5.86 -7.06 5.69
N VAL A 104 -5.28 -5.95 6.13
CA VAL A 104 -6.00 -4.90 6.87
C VAL A 104 -7.10 -4.30 5.99
N LEU A 105 -6.79 -3.93 4.74
CA LEU A 105 -7.78 -3.29 3.86
C LEU A 105 -8.90 -4.23 3.42
N LEU A 106 -8.66 -5.55 3.32
CA LEU A 106 -9.73 -6.53 3.09
C LEU A 106 -10.69 -6.61 4.29
N GLU A 107 -10.17 -6.55 5.53
CA GLU A 107 -11.05 -6.49 6.70
C GLU A 107 -11.82 -5.16 6.75
N VAL A 108 -11.19 -4.03 6.42
CA VAL A 108 -11.86 -2.74 6.28
C VAL A 108 -12.98 -2.85 5.22
N ALA A 109 -12.70 -3.42 4.05
CA ALA A 109 -13.69 -3.63 2.98
C ALA A 109 -14.88 -4.45 3.49
N ARG A 110 -14.63 -5.54 4.22
CA ARG A 110 -15.66 -6.38 4.82
C ARG A 110 -16.52 -5.58 5.82
N GLN A 111 -15.91 -4.74 6.64
CA GLN A 111 -16.63 -3.89 7.60
C GLN A 111 -17.46 -2.81 6.89
N LEU A 112 -16.96 -2.22 5.80
CA LEU A 112 -17.72 -1.27 4.99
C LEU A 112 -18.96 -1.92 4.39
N GLY A 113 -18.83 -3.15 3.86
CA GLY A 113 -19.94 -3.91 3.29
C GLY A 113 -21.02 -4.33 4.29
N LEU A 114 -20.71 -4.33 5.59
CA LEU A 114 -21.69 -4.61 6.66
C LEU A 114 -22.45 -3.38 7.13
N ARG A 115 -22.06 -2.17 6.72
CA ARG A 115 -22.76 -0.93 7.11
C ARG A 115 -23.97 -0.71 6.23
N ASP A 116 -25.10 -0.36 6.82
CA ASP A 116 -26.33 -0.01 6.09
C ASP A 116 -26.14 1.20 5.18
N SER A 117 -25.23 2.12 5.56
CA SER A 117 -24.89 3.29 4.77
C SER A 117 -23.51 3.83 5.13
N LEU A 118 -22.82 4.41 4.14
CA LEU A 118 -21.58 5.15 4.35
C LEU A 118 -21.86 6.65 4.31
N LEU A 119 -21.18 7.39 5.19
CA LEU A 119 -21.24 8.86 5.18
C LEU A 119 -20.30 9.46 4.13
N THR A 120 -19.15 8.82 3.92
CA THR A 120 -18.11 9.22 2.96
C THR A 120 -17.83 8.05 2.04
N PRO A 121 -17.77 8.26 0.71
CA PRO A 121 -17.40 7.19 -0.21
C PRO A 121 -15.92 6.85 -0.03
N VAL A 122 -15.57 5.58 -0.19
CA VAL A 122 -14.21 5.06 0.01
C VAL A 122 -13.79 4.27 -1.22
N ASP A 123 -12.57 4.52 -1.69
CA ASP A 123 -11.90 3.68 -2.68
C ASP A 123 -10.77 2.92 -2.01
N ILE A 124 -10.74 1.59 -2.20
CA ILE A 124 -9.64 0.73 -1.78
C ILE A 124 -8.88 0.34 -3.04
N ILE A 125 -7.59 0.66 -3.08
CA ILE A 125 -6.71 0.32 -4.21
C ILE A 125 -5.65 -0.67 -3.75
N PHE A 126 -5.54 -1.78 -4.47
CA PHE A 126 -4.40 -2.66 -4.39
C PHE A 126 -3.48 -2.36 -5.57
N PHE A 127 -2.36 -1.71 -5.28
CA PHE A 127 -1.34 -1.35 -6.25
C PHE A 127 -0.51 -2.56 -6.66
N ASP A 128 -0.09 -2.58 -7.92
CA ASP A 128 0.73 -3.63 -8.51
C ASP A 128 2.14 -3.13 -8.80
N CYS A 129 3.11 -4.03 -8.81
CA CYS A 129 4.50 -3.71 -9.17
C CYS A 129 5.10 -2.54 -8.34
N GLU A 130 4.78 -2.50 -7.05
CA GLU A 130 5.43 -1.56 -6.13
C GLU A 130 6.92 -1.92 -6.03
N ASP A 131 7.21 -3.18 -5.82
CA ASP A 131 8.48 -3.75 -5.38
C ASP A 131 9.40 -4.18 -6.56
N MET A 132 9.26 -3.51 -7.71
CA MET A 132 9.99 -3.83 -8.96
C MET A 132 11.24 -3.00 -9.17
N GLY A 133 11.70 -2.26 -8.17
CA GLY A 133 12.95 -1.50 -8.22
C GLY A 133 14.18 -2.38 -8.48
N SER A 134 15.28 -1.80 -8.94
CA SER A 134 16.46 -2.57 -9.32
C SER A 134 17.04 -3.35 -8.13
N PRO A 135 17.41 -4.63 -8.31
CA PRO A 135 18.00 -5.40 -7.22
C PRO A 135 19.45 -4.95 -6.96
N ARG A 136 19.91 -5.08 -5.71
CA ARG A 136 21.31 -4.79 -5.33
C ARG A 136 22.36 -5.58 -6.12
N THR A 137 21.96 -6.68 -6.74
CA THR A 137 22.84 -7.51 -7.59
C THR A 137 22.98 -6.95 -9.00
N TYR A 138 22.18 -5.94 -9.39
CA TYR A 138 22.23 -5.35 -10.71
C TYR A 138 23.35 -4.32 -10.81
N THR A 139 24.20 -4.44 -11.83
CA THR A 139 25.36 -3.56 -12.06
C THR A 139 25.30 -2.83 -13.40
N GLY A 140 24.17 -2.96 -14.13
CA GLY A 140 23.97 -2.28 -15.42
C GLY A 140 23.49 -0.85 -15.24
N ALA A 141 23.31 -0.15 -16.38
CA ALA A 141 22.61 1.13 -16.37
C ALA A 141 21.14 0.90 -16.05
N GLU A 142 20.62 1.57 -15.05
CA GLU A 142 19.23 1.48 -14.64
C GLU A 142 18.47 2.78 -14.93
N ARG A 143 17.16 2.66 -15.05
CA ARG A 143 16.26 3.80 -15.09
C ARG A 143 15.99 4.27 -13.68
N GLU A 144 15.80 5.56 -13.54
CA GLU A 144 15.29 6.17 -12.31
C GLU A 144 13.78 5.90 -12.16
N ASP A 145 13.25 6.07 -10.96
CA ASP A 145 11.83 6.00 -10.63
C ASP A 145 11.13 4.70 -11.06
N THR A 146 11.74 3.56 -10.75
CA THR A 146 11.20 2.24 -11.12
C THR A 146 10.60 1.45 -9.97
N TRP A 147 10.38 2.11 -8.84
CA TRP A 147 9.57 1.64 -7.73
C TRP A 147 8.11 2.11 -7.88
N CYS A 148 7.19 1.46 -7.20
CA CYS A 148 5.78 1.88 -7.11
C CYS A 148 5.13 2.09 -8.49
N LEU A 149 5.42 1.23 -9.47
CA LEU A 149 4.97 1.41 -10.85
C LEU A 149 3.45 1.44 -10.98
N GLY A 150 2.74 0.73 -10.11
CA GLY A 150 1.28 0.71 -10.07
C GLY A 150 0.68 2.05 -9.65
N SER A 151 1.15 2.63 -8.57
CA SER A 151 0.66 3.93 -8.12
C SER A 151 1.07 5.07 -9.04
N GLN A 152 2.25 5.00 -9.67
CA GLN A 152 2.62 5.92 -10.74
C GLN A 152 1.62 5.90 -11.90
N LEU A 153 1.31 4.69 -12.41
CA LEU A 153 0.33 4.53 -13.50
C LEU A 153 -1.04 5.05 -13.09
N TRP A 154 -1.49 4.71 -11.88
CA TRP A 154 -2.78 5.17 -11.36
C TRP A 154 -2.83 6.70 -11.27
N ALA A 155 -1.81 7.30 -10.66
CA ALA A 155 -1.73 8.75 -10.45
C ALA A 155 -1.69 9.53 -11.77
N MET A 156 -0.91 9.06 -12.76
CA MET A 156 -0.88 9.66 -14.10
C MET A 156 -2.25 9.59 -14.81
N ASN A 157 -2.97 8.48 -14.66
CA ASN A 157 -4.31 8.35 -15.26
C ASN A 157 -5.33 9.19 -14.51
N TYR A 158 -5.22 9.30 -13.19
CA TYR A 158 -6.05 10.17 -12.37
C TYR A 158 -5.88 11.64 -12.75
N SER A 159 -4.64 12.11 -12.91
CA SER A 159 -4.35 13.48 -13.33
C SER A 159 -4.97 13.81 -14.69
N LYS A 160 -4.92 12.88 -15.66
CA LYS A 160 -5.59 13.06 -16.97
C LYS A 160 -7.11 13.17 -16.82
N LYS A 161 -7.73 12.41 -15.91
CA LYS A 161 -9.18 12.49 -15.63
C LYS A 161 -9.54 13.80 -14.93
N ILE A 162 -8.65 14.40 -14.13
CA ILE A 162 -8.85 15.74 -13.56
C ILE A 162 -8.95 16.77 -14.67
N ASP A 163 -8.03 16.76 -15.64
CA ASP A 163 -7.98 17.68 -16.75
C ASP A 163 -9.27 17.65 -17.59
N THR A 164 -9.94 16.51 -17.66
CA THR A 164 -11.24 16.31 -18.34
C THR A 164 -12.45 16.47 -17.42
N ASN A 165 -12.25 16.79 -16.15
CA ASN A 165 -13.30 16.89 -15.12
C ASN A 165 -14.10 15.59 -14.90
N GLU A 166 -13.46 14.45 -15.14
CA GLU A 166 -14.04 13.09 -14.98
C GLU A 166 -13.56 12.39 -13.69
N ALA A 167 -12.49 12.93 -13.05
CA ALA A 167 -11.95 12.33 -11.83
C ALA A 167 -12.87 12.58 -10.62
N PRO A 168 -13.04 11.59 -9.72
CA PRO A 168 -13.65 11.84 -8.42
C PRO A 168 -12.71 12.73 -7.58
N ALA A 169 -13.26 13.59 -6.73
CA ALA A 169 -12.45 14.32 -5.77
C ALA A 169 -12.10 13.42 -4.59
N TYR A 170 -10.86 13.51 -4.10
CA TYR A 170 -10.42 12.88 -2.86
C TYR A 170 -10.16 13.91 -1.77
N GLN A 171 -10.54 13.58 -0.52
CA GLN A 171 -10.19 14.40 0.65
C GLN A 171 -8.71 14.17 1.00
N TYR A 172 -8.32 12.91 1.08
CA TYR A 172 -6.98 12.44 1.33
C TYR A 172 -6.86 10.96 1.00
N GLY A 173 -5.61 10.47 0.96
CA GLY A 173 -5.26 9.07 0.87
C GLY A 173 -4.55 8.56 2.12
N LEU A 174 -4.58 7.25 2.31
CA LEU A 174 -3.85 6.52 3.34
C LEU A 174 -3.31 5.24 2.71
N VAL A 175 -2.00 5.09 2.67
CA VAL A 175 -1.31 3.87 2.24
C VAL A 175 -0.86 3.08 3.46
N LEU A 176 -0.94 1.77 3.37
CA LEU A 176 -0.52 0.84 4.41
C LEU A 176 0.55 -0.09 3.84
N ASP A 177 1.76 0.05 4.31
CA ASP A 177 2.85 -0.85 3.96
C ASP A 177 3.58 -1.37 5.20
N MET A 178 3.97 -2.65 5.17
CA MET A 178 4.68 -3.34 6.26
C MET A 178 4.04 -3.15 7.64
N VAL A 179 2.71 -3.27 7.72
CA VAL A 179 1.91 -2.99 8.93
C VAL A 179 1.65 -4.22 9.80
N GLY A 180 2.39 -5.30 9.61
CA GLY A 180 2.15 -6.58 10.30
C GLY A 180 3.19 -6.99 11.35
N ALA A 181 4.34 -6.31 11.44
CA ALA A 181 5.44 -6.71 12.32
C ALA A 181 5.04 -6.73 13.82
N PRO A 182 5.53 -7.68 14.64
CA PRO A 182 5.17 -7.78 16.07
C PRO A 182 5.53 -6.53 16.87
N ASP A 183 6.66 -5.93 16.58
CA ASP A 183 7.20 -4.74 17.28
C ASP A 183 7.12 -3.50 16.39
N ALA A 184 6.07 -3.40 15.55
CA ALA A 184 5.95 -2.30 14.61
C ALA A 184 5.90 -0.94 15.31
N VAL A 185 6.67 -0.01 14.77
CA VAL A 185 6.61 1.41 15.11
C VAL A 185 6.35 2.19 13.83
N PHE A 186 5.30 2.98 13.84
CA PHE A 186 4.90 3.84 12.73
C PHE A 186 5.29 5.28 13.09
N PRO A 187 6.35 5.84 12.50
CA PRO A 187 6.78 7.21 12.74
C PRO A 187 5.95 8.20 11.91
N LEU A 188 6.19 9.48 12.14
CA LEU A 188 5.76 10.53 11.21
C LEU A 188 6.67 10.49 9.98
N GLU A 189 6.22 9.82 8.91
CA GLU A 189 6.97 9.71 7.67
C GLU A 189 7.10 11.09 7.01
N MET A 190 8.27 11.40 6.42
CA MET A 190 8.62 12.76 6.03
C MET A 190 7.79 13.28 4.85
N TYR A 191 7.55 12.50 3.80
CA TYR A 191 6.71 12.94 2.67
C TYR A 191 5.26 13.11 3.11
N SER A 192 4.74 12.23 3.97
CA SER A 192 3.43 12.38 4.60
C SER A 192 3.35 13.69 5.40
N THR A 193 4.40 14.01 6.15
CA THR A 193 4.49 15.30 6.87
C THR A 193 4.52 16.49 5.90
N GLN A 194 5.22 16.37 4.78
CA GLN A 194 5.35 17.44 3.78
C GLN A 194 4.04 17.71 3.04
N TYR A 195 3.34 16.68 2.61
CA TYR A 195 2.18 16.79 1.72
C TYR A 195 0.83 16.71 2.44
N ALA A 196 0.76 16.00 3.57
CA ALA A 196 -0.48 15.64 4.24
C ALA A 196 -0.45 15.82 5.78
N ALA A 197 0.33 16.77 6.30
CA ALA A 197 0.59 16.96 7.76
C ALA A 197 -0.68 16.93 8.62
N ASN A 198 -1.74 17.60 8.19
CA ASN A 198 -2.98 17.68 8.99
C ASN A 198 -3.66 16.31 9.11
N TYR A 199 -3.69 15.52 8.04
CA TYR A 199 -4.26 14.18 8.03
C TYR A 199 -3.38 13.20 8.81
N GLN A 200 -2.06 13.26 8.65
CA GLN A 200 -1.13 12.47 9.44
C GLN A 200 -1.33 12.72 10.93
N GLN A 201 -1.36 13.97 11.37
CA GLN A 201 -1.63 14.31 12.78
C GLN A 201 -3.00 13.83 13.26
N GLN A 202 -4.03 13.91 12.41
CA GLN A 202 -5.36 13.40 12.74
C GLN A 202 -5.33 11.90 12.99
N ILE A 203 -4.67 11.13 12.14
CA ILE A 203 -4.54 9.67 12.23
C ILE A 203 -3.78 9.28 13.50
N TRP A 204 -2.63 9.92 13.78
CA TRP A 204 -1.84 9.67 14.99
C TRP A 204 -2.59 10.01 16.28
N ARG A 205 -3.36 11.11 16.30
CA ARG A 205 -4.25 11.43 17.44
C ARG A 205 -5.36 10.39 17.62
N SER A 206 -5.88 9.83 16.53
CA SER A 206 -6.88 8.74 16.62
C SER A 206 -6.25 7.49 17.20
N ALA A 207 -5.04 7.14 16.77
CA ALA A 207 -4.27 6.01 17.32
C ALA A 207 -4.00 6.19 18.82
N GLU A 208 -3.60 7.40 19.26
CA GLU A 208 -3.39 7.71 20.69
C GLU A 208 -4.68 7.52 21.50
N LYS A 209 -5.83 8.02 21.00
CA LYS A 209 -7.13 7.87 21.66
C LYS A 209 -7.57 6.41 21.78
N LEU A 210 -7.19 5.57 20.83
CA LEU A 210 -7.46 4.13 20.83
C LEU A 210 -6.47 3.34 21.70
N GLY A 211 -5.44 3.99 22.28
CA GLY A 211 -4.43 3.36 23.13
C GLY A 211 -3.20 2.84 22.36
N TYR A 212 -3.05 3.18 21.08
CA TYR A 212 -1.95 2.75 20.22
C TYR A 212 -0.81 3.77 20.06
N GLY A 213 -0.76 4.80 20.94
CA GLY A 213 0.29 5.84 20.88
C GLY A 213 1.72 5.33 21.03
N GLY A 214 1.93 4.15 21.61
CA GLY A 214 3.25 3.50 21.65
C GLY A 214 3.69 2.93 20.30
N MET A 215 2.73 2.57 19.45
CA MET A 215 2.97 2.04 18.10
C MET A 215 3.02 3.18 17.07
N PHE A 216 2.11 4.14 17.15
CA PHE A 216 2.09 5.35 16.33
C PHE A 216 2.92 6.45 17.01
N SER A 217 4.21 6.45 16.71
CA SER A 217 5.21 7.31 17.36
C SER A 217 5.26 8.72 16.74
N ASN A 218 5.46 9.74 17.57
CA ASN A 218 5.73 11.10 17.09
C ASN A 218 7.19 11.31 16.63
N MET A 219 7.99 10.26 16.57
CA MET A 219 9.33 10.30 15.96
C MET A 219 9.19 10.50 14.44
N GLN A 220 10.05 11.30 13.85
CA GLN A 220 10.08 11.49 12.40
C GLN A 220 11.03 10.48 11.76
N SER A 221 10.59 9.85 10.66
CA SER A 221 11.49 9.03 9.81
C SER A 221 12.14 9.88 8.72
N TYR A 222 13.06 9.26 8.00
CA TYR A 222 13.51 9.78 6.70
C TYR A 222 12.38 9.70 5.66
N PRO A 223 12.49 10.41 4.51
CA PRO A 223 11.56 10.26 3.41
C PRO A 223 11.66 8.84 2.85
N ILE A 224 10.51 8.20 2.68
CA ILE A 224 10.40 6.84 2.13
C ILE A 224 9.67 6.94 0.80
N THR A 225 10.27 6.41 -0.27
CA THR A 225 9.60 6.29 -1.55
C THR A 225 8.69 5.07 -1.50
N ASP A 226 7.39 5.31 -1.48
CA ASP A 226 6.34 4.32 -1.50
C ASP A 226 5.14 4.85 -2.30
N ASP A 227 4.10 4.08 -2.51
CA ASP A 227 2.90 4.42 -3.29
C ASP A 227 2.30 5.78 -2.92
N HIS A 228 2.29 6.13 -1.63
CA HIS A 228 1.80 7.43 -1.15
C HIS A 228 2.56 8.60 -1.74
N TYR A 229 3.86 8.46 -2.03
CA TYR A 229 4.66 9.52 -2.61
C TYR A 229 4.12 9.91 -4.00
N TYR A 230 3.83 8.95 -4.85
CA TYR A 230 3.31 9.21 -6.20
C TYR A 230 1.85 9.67 -6.19
N VAL A 231 1.04 9.21 -5.23
CA VAL A 231 -0.32 9.76 -4.98
C VAL A 231 -0.24 11.24 -4.61
N ASN A 232 0.72 11.64 -3.76
CA ASN A 232 0.96 13.04 -3.43
C ASN A 232 1.52 13.83 -4.63
N TYR A 233 2.62 13.33 -5.20
CA TYR A 233 3.43 14.10 -6.15
C TYR A 233 2.78 14.22 -7.53
N ILE A 234 2.18 13.14 -8.05
CA ILE A 234 1.59 13.10 -9.40
C ILE A 234 0.10 13.42 -9.34
N ALA A 235 -0.66 12.78 -8.46
CA ALA A 235 -2.11 12.96 -8.40
C ALA A 235 -2.53 14.22 -7.62
N GLY A 236 -1.64 14.81 -6.82
CA GLY A 236 -1.93 15.98 -6.00
C GLY A 236 -2.94 15.72 -4.87
N ILE A 237 -3.08 14.48 -4.45
CA ILE A 237 -3.96 14.08 -3.36
C ILE A 237 -3.12 14.00 -2.08
N PRO A 238 -3.44 14.76 -1.00
CA PRO A 238 -2.75 14.60 0.28
C PRO A 238 -2.83 13.15 0.74
N CYS A 239 -1.72 12.43 0.82
CA CYS A 239 -1.68 11.01 1.13
C CYS A 239 -0.67 10.74 2.25
N VAL A 240 -1.11 9.99 3.26
CA VAL A 240 -0.32 9.59 4.42
C VAL A 240 0.10 8.15 4.24
N ASP A 241 1.32 7.84 4.64
CA ASP A 241 1.83 6.49 4.73
C ASP A 241 1.87 6.02 6.19
N VAL A 242 1.36 4.83 6.45
CA VAL A 242 1.55 4.09 7.69
C VAL A 242 2.47 2.92 7.38
N ILE A 243 3.74 3.13 7.67
CA ILE A 243 4.81 2.19 7.36
C ILE A 243 5.67 1.92 8.60
N HIS A 244 6.03 0.66 8.82
CA HIS A 244 6.95 0.31 9.91
C HIS A 244 8.35 0.80 9.62
N TYR A 245 8.95 1.50 10.62
CA TYR A 245 10.32 1.98 10.55
C TYR A 245 11.11 1.54 11.78
N ASP A 246 12.19 0.78 11.55
CA ASP A 246 13.06 0.28 12.61
C ASP A 246 14.42 0.99 12.59
N ILE A 247 14.59 1.97 13.47
CA ILE A 247 15.83 2.74 13.60
C ILE A 247 17.05 1.91 14.03
N ARG A 248 16.84 0.67 14.47
CA ARG A 248 17.93 -0.25 14.85
C ARG A 248 18.66 -0.82 13.65
N ASN A 249 18.01 -0.80 12.49
CA ASN A 249 18.56 -1.31 11.23
C ASN A 249 19.00 -0.17 10.31
N ALA A 250 20.10 -0.39 9.60
CA ALA A 250 20.65 0.62 8.68
C ALA A 250 19.73 0.92 7.49
N SER A 251 18.90 -0.04 7.08
CA SER A 251 17.87 0.16 6.04
C SER A 251 16.70 1.02 6.52
N GLY A 252 16.47 1.11 7.83
CA GLY A 252 15.27 1.67 8.40
C GLY A 252 14.09 0.69 8.47
N PHE A 253 14.27 -0.55 8.01
CA PHE A 253 13.23 -1.57 7.97
C PHE A 253 13.59 -2.78 8.85
N ALA A 254 12.64 -3.69 9.06
CA ALA A 254 12.88 -4.90 9.83
C ALA A 254 14.00 -5.75 9.21
N TRP A 255 14.74 -6.50 10.04
CA TRP A 255 15.88 -7.29 9.55
C TRP A 255 15.51 -8.36 8.49
N TRP A 256 14.24 -8.75 8.43
CA TRP A 256 13.72 -9.70 7.43
C TRP A 256 13.18 -9.02 6.16
N TRP A 257 13.18 -7.69 6.10
CA TRP A 257 12.75 -6.95 4.91
C TRP A 257 13.57 -7.38 3.70
N HIS A 258 12.90 -7.64 2.59
CA HIS A 258 13.48 -8.14 1.34
C HIS A 258 14.34 -9.41 1.49
N THR A 259 13.95 -10.27 2.44
CA THR A 259 14.54 -11.60 2.64
C THR A 259 13.47 -12.68 2.56
N ARG A 260 13.90 -13.95 2.52
CA ARG A 260 12.99 -15.10 2.59
C ARG A 260 12.28 -15.26 3.93
N ASN A 261 12.70 -14.50 4.94
CA ASN A 261 12.11 -14.49 6.26
C ASN A 261 10.93 -13.52 6.38
N ASP A 262 10.55 -12.78 5.33
CA ASP A 262 9.29 -12.06 5.32
C ASP A 262 8.11 -13.02 5.13
N ASP A 263 7.87 -13.83 6.14
CA ASP A 263 6.84 -14.86 6.18
C ASP A 263 5.86 -14.68 7.36
N MET A 264 4.90 -15.58 7.47
CA MET A 264 3.85 -15.52 8.49
C MET A 264 4.35 -15.61 9.94
N SER A 265 5.59 -16.08 10.19
CA SER A 265 6.16 -16.16 11.54
C SER A 265 6.49 -14.76 12.10
N ASN A 266 6.65 -13.77 11.22
CA ASN A 266 6.94 -12.39 11.54
C ASN A 266 5.68 -11.49 11.48
N ILE A 267 4.48 -12.07 11.56
CA ILE A 267 3.21 -11.33 11.55
C ILE A 267 2.50 -11.39 12.89
N SER A 268 2.11 -10.24 13.41
CA SER A 268 1.33 -10.04 14.62
C SER A 268 -0.12 -9.69 14.30
N LYS A 269 -1.06 -10.53 14.77
CA LYS A 269 -2.48 -10.21 14.69
C LYS A 269 -2.84 -8.94 15.47
N GLY A 270 -2.17 -8.68 16.59
CA GLY A 270 -2.40 -7.49 17.40
C GLY A 270 -2.02 -6.20 16.66
N THR A 271 -0.92 -6.24 15.89
CA THR A 271 -0.50 -5.09 15.07
C THR A 271 -1.49 -4.84 13.93
N LEU A 272 -1.87 -5.89 13.19
CA LEU A 272 -2.88 -5.78 12.11
C LEU A 272 -4.21 -5.24 12.64
N GLN A 273 -4.66 -5.70 13.83
CA GLN A 273 -5.86 -5.21 14.48
C GLN A 273 -5.75 -3.73 14.83
N ALA A 274 -4.65 -3.32 15.47
CA ALA A 274 -4.43 -1.92 15.85
C ALA A 274 -4.48 -0.98 14.64
N VAL A 275 -3.80 -1.35 13.54
CA VAL A 275 -3.83 -0.57 12.30
C VAL A 275 -5.24 -0.53 11.71
N GLY A 276 -5.94 -1.67 11.66
CA GLY A 276 -7.31 -1.74 11.16
C GLY A 276 -8.27 -0.85 11.97
N GLU A 277 -8.18 -0.84 13.30
CA GLU A 277 -9.00 0.01 14.18
C GLU A 277 -8.69 1.50 13.95
N VAL A 278 -7.42 1.87 13.76
CA VAL A 278 -7.03 3.26 13.45
C VAL A 278 -7.57 3.69 12.08
N VAL A 279 -7.50 2.83 11.05
CA VAL A 279 -8.07 3.11 9.73
C VAL A 279 -9.59 3.27 9.82
N MET A 280 -10.28 2.34 10.51
CA MET A 280 -11.74 2.41 10.69
C MET A 280 -12.21 3.65 11.45
N ALA A 281 -11.37 4.22 12.32
CA ALA A 281 -11.66 5.46 13.02
C ALA A 281 -11.60 6.72 12.13
N GLN A 282 -11.10 6.59 10.89
CA GLN A 282 -11.07 7.66 9.89
C GLN A 282 -12.31 7.64 8.98
N LEU A 283 -13.11 6.57 9.00
CA LEU A 283 -14.26 6.29 8.14
C LEU A 283 -15.59 6.43 8.89
#